data_676592419a1da85e83de5d0619589bf8
#
_entry.id   676592419a1da85e83de5d0619589bf8
#
_cell.length_a   1.000
_cell.length_b   1.000
_cell.length_c   1.000
_cell.angle_alpha   90.00
_cell.angle_beta   90.00
_cell.angle_gamma   90.00
#
_symmetry.space_group_name_H-M   'P 1'
#
loop_
_entity.id
_entity.type
_entity.pdbx_description
1 polymer ?
#
loop_
_entity_poly.entity_id
_entity_poly.type
_entity_poly.pdbx_seq_one_letter_code
_entity_poly.pdbx_strand_id
1 'polypeptide(L)'
;MNKILFKYLLSGFFKTILKVLIIFYCFGIILNLFEEIEFFKNLETSFFFPISMTTLYIPNMMFKLLPFIIFISSMWFLLKLRNSADLLSLKVFGYSNFKILYILGLSSFIFGWVMLFAINPFTSVMVKYYEQTKSNYSKDIDHLIGINKNGLWIKENTLQGHRIITADQTKNHILKNITIF
;
A
#
# COMPACT_ATOMS: atom_id res chain seq x y z
N MET A 1 -11.32 -30.87 -19.53
CA MET A 1 -11.68 -29.83 -18.51
C MET A 1 -12.81 -29.00 -19.08
N ASN A 2 -13.93 -28.91 -18.37
CA ASN A 2 -15.10 -28.21 -18.92
C ASN A 2 -14.80 -26.68 -18.89
N LYS A 3 -14.62 -26.07 -20.08
CA LYS A 3 -14.21 -24.66 -20.22
C LYS A 3 -15.18 -23.71 -19.54
N ILE A 4 -16.46 -24.09 -19.48
CA ILE A 4 -17.51 -23.27 -18.86
C ILE A 4 -17.32 -23.18 -17.33
N LEU A 5 -17.06 -24.32 -16.67
CA LEU A 5 -16.84 -24.38 -15.23
C LEU A 5 -15.55 -23.68 -14.81
N PHE A 6 -14.49 -23.82 -15.61
CA PHE A 6 -13.24 -23.11 -15.39
C PHE A 6 -13.43 -21.58 -15.48
N LYS A 7 -14.12 -21.10 -16.51
CA LYS A 7 -14.46 -19.67 -16.66
C LYS A 7 -15.32 -19.17 -15.53
N TYR A 8 -16.28 -19.99 -15.05
CA TYR A 8 -17.12 -19.67 -13.91
C TYR A 8 -16.30 -19.44 -12.62
N LEU A 9 -15.39 -20.37 -12.31
CA LEU A 9 -14.48 -20.25 -11.16
C LEU A 9 -13.61 -19.02 -11.23
N LEU A 10 -12.95 -18.80 -12.36
CA LEU A 10 -12.09 -17.64 -12.58
C LEU A 10 -12.87 -16.32 -12.44
N SER A 11 -13.96 -16.19 -13.18
CA SER A 11 -14.77 -14.97 -13.17
C SER A 11 -15.36 -14.69 -11.78
N GLY A 12 -15.83 -15.72 -11.08
CA GLY A 12 -16.34 -15.61 -9.72
C GLY A 12 -15.25 -15.16 -8.74
N PHE A 13 -14.06 -15.73 -8.85
CA PHE A 13 -12.92 -15.38 -8.02
C PHE A 13 -12.44 -13.94 -8.26
N PHE A 14 -12.24 -13.52 -9.51
CA PHE A 14 -11.85 -12.15 -9.83
C PHE A 14 -12.89 -11.12 -9.39
N LYS A 15 -14.19 -11.41 -9.54
CA LYS A 15 -15.26 -10.56 -8.99
C LYS A 15 -15.16 -10.42 -7.48
N THR A 16 -14.77 -11.48 -6.77
CA THR A 16 -14.59 -11.45 -5.32
C THR A 16 -13.36 -10.63 -4.94
N ILE A 17 -12.23 -10.81 -5.63
CA ILE A 17 -11.03 -9.96 -5.44
C ILE A 17 -11.39 -8.50 -5.62
N LEU A 18 -12.09 -8.14 -6.70
CA LEU A 18 -12.47 -6.76 -6.98
C LEU A 18 -13.36 -6.17 -5.86
N LYS A 19 -14.33 -6.96 -5.35
CA LYS A 19 -15.17 -6.51 -4.22
C LYS A 19 -14.37 -6.24 -2.96
N VAL A 20 -13.49 -7.17 -2.59
CA VAL A 20 -12.62 -7.00 -1.42
C VAL A 20 -11.68 -5.82 -1.60
N LEU A 21 -11.10 -5.66 -2.79
CA LEU A 21 -10.24 -4.53 -3.12
C LEU A 21 -10.97 -3.20 -2.96
N ILE A 22 -12.21 -3.08 -3.44
CA ILE A 22 -13.03 -1.87 -3.28
C ILE A 22 -13.29 -1.58 -1.80
N ILE A 23 -13.60 -2.59 -0.99
CA ILE A 23 -13.82 -2.42 0.45
C ILE A 23 -12.56 -1.87 1.12
N PHE A 24 -11.39 -2.48 0.85
CA PHE A 24 -10.11 -2.00 1.40
C PHE A 24 -9.73 -0.62 0.88
N TYR A 25 -10.05 -0.32 -0.37
CA TYR A 25 -9.82 1.00 -0.98
C TYR A 25 -10.63 2.08 -0.25
N CYS A 26 -11.93 1.87 -0.05
CA CYS A 26 -12.78 2.79 0.70
C CYS A 26 -12.30 2.98 2.14
N PHE A 27 -11.92 1.88 2.82
CA PHE A 27 -11.39 1.93 4.17
C PHE A 27 -10.05 2.68 4.24
N GLY A 28 -9.17 2.42 3.26
CA GLY A 28 -7.90 3.12 3.14
C GLY A 28 -8.06 4.62 2.92
N ILE A 29 -9.02 5.05 2.07
CA ILE A 29 -9.35 6.47 1.89
C ILE A 29 -9.73 7.10 3.22
N ILE A 30 -10.64 6.48 3.98
CA ILE A 30 -11.13 7.05 5.24
C ILE A 30 -9.96 7.24 6.21
N LEU A 31 -9.14 6.21 6.43
CA LEU A 31 -8.02 6.28 7.36
C LEU A 31 -6.97 7.32 6.94
N ASN A 32 -6.56 7.29 5.69
CA ASN A 32 -5.52 8.20 5.20
C ASN A 32 -6.02 9.65 5.09
N LEU A 33 -7.31 9.86 4.80
CA LEU A 33 -7.89 11.20 4.75
C LEU A 33 -7.82 11.90 6.10
N PHE A 34 -8.06 11.21 7.21
CA PHE A 34 -7.91 11.80 8.54
C PHE A 34 -6.47 12.25 8.81
N GLU A 35 -5.49 11.43 8.44
CA GLU A 35 -4.06 11.75 8.58
C GLU A 35 -3.67 12.97 7.73
N GLU A 36 -4.13 13.03 6.48
CA GLU A 36 -3.84 14.17 5.59
C GLU A 36 -4.54 15.46 6.04
N ILE A 37 -5.78 15.39 6.51
CA ILE A 37 -6.48 16.57 7.05
C ILE A 37 -5.74 17.11 8.28
N GLU A 38 -5.27 16.25 9.18
CA GLU A 38 -4.51 16.66 10.36
C GLU A 38 -3.18 17.33 9.97
N PHE A 39 -2.46 16.77 9.00
CA PHE A 39 -1.21 17.32 8.47
C PHE A 39 -1.40 18.72 7.87
N PHE A 40 -2.43 18.92 7.06
CA PHE A 40 -2.68 20.18 6.34
C PHE A 40 -3.51 21.19 7.15
N LYS A 41 -3.98 20.86 8.36
CA LYS A 41 -4.87 21.70 9.19
C LYS A 41 -4.32 23.10 9.47
N ASN A 42 -3.01 23.22 9.67
CA ASN A 42 -2.35 24.48 10.02
C ASN A 42 -1.73 25.20 8.80
N LEU A 43 -1.97 24.68 7.60
CA LEU A 43 -1.45 25.23 6.35
C LEU A 43 -2.59 25.90 5.58
N GLU A 44 -2.29 27.04 4.95
CA GLU A 44 -3.24 27.76 4.09
C GLU A 44 -3.49 27.02 2.77
N THR A 45 -4.13 25.83 2.86
CA THR A 45 -4.43 24.99 1.69
C THR A 45 -5.92 24.86 1.47
N SER A 46 -6.32 24.62 0.20
CA SER A 46 -7.72 24.36 -0.14
C SER A 46 -8.20 23.06 0.51
N PHE A 47 -9.47 23.01 0.91
CA PHE A 47 -10.12 21.81 1.46
C PHE A 47 -9.99 20.55 0.56
N PHE A 48 -9.92 20.74 -0.76
CA PHE A 48 -9.74 19.65 -1.72
C PHE A 48 -8.32 19.10 -1.78
N PHE A 49 -7.34 19.80 -1.23
CA PHE A 49 -5.93 19.40 -1.31
C PHE A 49 -5.63 18.09 -0.55
N PRO A 50 -6.05 17.90 0.72
CA PRO A 50 -5.88 16.62 1.42
C PRO A 50 -6.56 15.45 0.71
N ILE A 51 -7.72 15.67 0.07
CA ILE A 51 -8.43 14.64 -0.68
C ILE A 51 -7.61 14.19 -1.89
N SER A 52 -7.02 15.12 -2.63
CA SER A 52 -6.16 14.79 -3.78
C SER A 52 -4.90 14.05 -3.35
N MET A 53 -4.26 14.45 -2.25
CA MET A 53 -3.10 13.77 -1.68
C MET A 53 -3.42 12.34 -1.25
N THR A 54 -4.54 12.15 -0.54
CA THR A 54 -5.07 10.82 -0.21
C THR A 54 -5.24 9.95 -1.45
N THR A 55 -5.87 10.46 -2.50
CA THR A 55 -6.11 9.71 -3.74
C THR A 55 -4.82 9.27 -4.42
N LEU A 56 -3.76 10.07 -4.33
CA LEU A 56 -2.44 9.73 -4.87
C LEU A 56 -1.71 8.64 -4.05
N TYR A 57 -1.92 8.62 -2.75
CA TYR A 57 -1.23 7.69 -1.85
C TYR A 57 -1.89 6.31 -1.76
N ILE A 58 -3.24 6.23 -1.81
CA ILE A 58 -4.00 5.00 -1.61
C ILE A 58 -3.58 3.84 -2.53
N PRO A 59 -3.31 4.01 -3.84
CA PRO A 59 -2.87 2.90 -4.68
C PRO A 59 -1.62 2.20 -4.17
N ASN A 60 -0.66 2.93 -3.59
CA ASN A 60 0.54 2.36 -2.98
C ASN A 60 0.21 1.56 -1.71
N MET A 61 -0.68 2.08 -0.87
CA MET A 61 -1.16 1.38 0.32
C MET A 61 -1.85 0.06 -0.06
N MET A 62 -2.72 0.09 -1.08
CA MET A 62 -3.39 -1.10 -1.60
C MET A 62 -2.40 -2.13 -2.14
N PHE A 63 -1.33 -1.67 -2.79
CA PHE A 63 -0.28 -2.53 -3.30
C PHE A 63 0.44 -3.29 -2.18
N LYS A 64 0.74 -2.62 -1.06
CA LYS A 64 1.34 -3.25 0.13
C LYS A 64 0.41 -4.26 0.78
N LEU A 65 -0.90 -4.02 0.75
CA LEU A 65 -1.93 -4.91 1.30
C LEU A 65 -2.38 -6.02 0.35
N LEU A 66 -1.87 -6.05 -0.88
CA LEU A 66 -2.32 -6.97 -1.94
C LEU A 66 -2.27 -8.45 -1.54
N PRO A 67 -1.22 -8.99 -0.88
CA PRO A 67 -1.22 -10.39 -0.44
C PRO A 67 -2.36 -10.69 0.54
N PHE A 68 -2.67 -9.76 1.43
CA PHE A 68 -3.75 -9.89 2.40
C PHE A 68 -5.13 -9.83 1.72
N ILE A 69 -5.29 -8.93 0.76
CA ILE A 69 -6.52 -8.81 -0.05
C ILE A 69 -6.78 -10.11 -0.81
N ILE A 70 -5.76 -10.69 -1.44
CA ILE A 70 -5.87 -11.98 -2.15
C ILE A 70 -6.26 -13.10 -1.19
N PHE A 71 -5.64 -13.15 -0.01
CA PHE A 71 -5.95 -14.16 1.01
C PHE A 71 -7.41 -14.09 1.45
N ILE A 72 -7.89 -12.92 1.86
CA ILE A 72 -9.29 -12.71 2.28
C ILE A 72 -10.26 -13.04 1.14
N SER A 73 -9.94 -12.60 -0.08
CA SER A 73 -10.76 -12.88 -1.26
C SER A 73 -10.87 -14.38 -1.54
N SER A 74 -9.78 -15.12 -1.37
CA SER A 74 -9.76 -16.57 -1.56
C SER A 74 -10.63 -17.28 -0.52
N MET A 75 -10.51 -16.89 0.75
CA MET A 75 -11.34 -17.42 1.83
C MET A 75 -12.82 -17.11 1.61
N TRP A 76 -13.14 -15.86 1.27
CA TRP A 76 -14.53 -15.45 1.01
C TRP A 76 -15.13 -16.20 -0.17
N PHE A 77 -14.36 -16.36 -1.26
CA PHE A 77 -14.82 -17.09 -2.43
C PHE A 77 -15.09 -18.57 -2.14
N LEU A 78 -14.21 -19.23 -1.38
CA LEU A 78 -14.40 -20.63 -0.96
C LEU A 78 -15.65 -20.79 -0.06
N LEU A 79 -15.85 -19.87 0.88
CA LEU A 79 -17.06 -19.86 1.71
C LEU A 79 -18.32 -19.66 0.87
N LYS A 80 -18.27 -18.76 -0.11
CA LYS A 80 -19.38 -18.55 -1.04
C LYS A 80 -19.69 -19.81 -1.83
N LEU A 81 -18.69 -20.48 -2.42
CA LEU A 81 -18.89 -21.74 -3.14
C LEU A 81 -19.51 -22.83 -2.27
N ARG A 82 -19.13 -22.88 -0.99
CA ARG A 82 -19.70 -23.83 -0.02
C ARG A 82 -21.16 -23.51 0.27
N ASN A 83 -21.47 -22.25 0.55
CA ASN A 83 -22.82 -21.83 0.98
C ASN A 83 -23.87 -21.88 -0.15
N SER A 84 -23.45 -21.64 -1.41
CA SER A 84 -24.34 -21.72 -2.58
C SER A 84 -24.49 -23.13 -3.16
N ALA A 85 -23.96 -24.17 -2.48
CA ALA A 85 -23.90 -25.54 -2.97
C ALA A 85 -23.18 -25.72 -4.34
N ASP A 86 -22.57 -24.66 -4.86
CA ASP A 86 -21.79 -24.72 -6.12
C ASP A 86 -20.59 -25.67 -6.00
N LEU A 87 -20.02 -25.77 -4.78
CA LEU A 87 -18.93 -26.70 -4.49
C LEU A 87 -19.37 -28.16 -4.71
N LEU A 88 -20.60 -28.50 -4.32
CA LEU A 88 -21.14 -29.83 -4.55
C LEU A 88 -21.35 -30.10 -6.05
N SER A 89 -21.92 -29.14 -6.75
CA SER A 89 -22.09 -29.22 -8.21
C SER A 89 -20.74 -29.39 -8.92
N LEU A 90 -19.71 -28.65 -8.55
CA LEU A 90 -18.37 -28.80 -9.09
C LEU A 90 -17.79 -30.20 -8.85
N LYS A 91 -18.04 -30.80 -7.67
CA LYS A 91 -17.62 -32.18 -7.35
C LYS A 91 -18.31 -33.21 -8.23
N VAL A 92 -19.62 -33.06 -8.46
CA VAL A 92 -20.36 -33.95 -9.37
C VAL A 92 -19.78 -33.92 -10.78
N PHE A 93 -19.29 -32.76 -11.24
CA PHE A 93 -18.58 -32.61 -12.52
C PHE A 93 -17.10 -33.00 -12.49
N GLY A 94 -16.62 -33.68 -11.43
CA GLY A 94 -15.25 -34.22 -11.34
C GLY A 94 -14.19 -33.21 -10.91
N TYR A 95 -14.58 -32.09 -10.31
CA TYR A 95 -13.63 -31.16 -9.69
C TYR A 95 -13.35 -31.57 -8.24
N SER A 96 -12.14 -32.06 -7.97
CA SER A 96 -11.69 -32.31 -6.59
C SER A 96 -11.38 -31.00 -5.87
N ASN A 97 -11.41 -31.03 -4.53
CA ASN A 97 -11.03 -29.86 -3.72
C ASN A 97 -9.62 -29.34 -4.09
N PHE A 98 -8.68 -30.24 -4.30
CA PHE A 98 -7.31 -29.90 -4.72
C PHE A 98 -7.28 -29.16 -6.07
N LYS A 99 -8.09 -29.59 -7.03
CA LYS A 99 -8.16 -28.97 -8.35
C LYS A 99 -8.73 -27.56 -8.28
N ILE A 100 -9.75 -27.34 -7.43
CA ILE A 100 -10.32 -26.00 -7.18
C ILE A 100 -9.26 -25.11 -6.54
N LEU A 101 -8.58 -25.61 -5.50
CA LEU A 101 -7.54 -24.88 -4.78
C LEU A 101 -6.35 -24.53 -5.70
N TYR A 102 -5.94 -25.46 -6.56
CA TYR A 102 -4.88 -25.23 -7.54
C TYR A 102 -5.26 -24.14 -8.57
N ILE A 103 -6.51 -24.16 -9.06
CA ILE A 103 -7.00 -23.12 -9.98
C ILE A 103 -6.99 -21.74 -9.31
N LEU A 104 -7.46 -21.64 -8.06
CA LEU A 104 -7.47 -20.40 -7.31
C LEU A 104 -6.05 -19.90 -7.02
N GLY A 105 -5.15 -20.80 -6.60
CA GLY A 105 -3.75 -20.48 -6.34
C GLY A 105 -3.02 -19.97 -7.57
N LEU A 106 -3.17 -20.67 -8.70
CA LEU A 106 -2.58 -20.24 -9.97
C LEU A 106 -3.15 -18.89 -10.44
N SER A 107 -4.46 -18.70 -10.28
CA SER A 107 -5.12 -17.44 -10.64
C SER A 107 -4.65 -16.28 -9.76
N SER A 108 -4.45 -16.52 -8.46
CA SER A 108 -3.90 -15.55 -7.52
C SER A 108 -2.47 -15.16 -7.87
N PHE A 109 -1.67 -16.14 -8.25
CA PHE A 109 -0.28 -15.92 -8.67
C PHE A 109 -0.20 -15.07 -9.95
N ILE A 110 -0.99 -15.41 -10.97
CA ILE A 110 -1.06 -14.63 -12.22
C ILE A 110 -1.56 -13.21 -11.94
N PHE A 111 -2.59 -13.08 -11.10
CA PHE A 111 -3.12 -11.76 -10.70
C PHE A 111 -2.05 -10.91 -9.99
N GLY A 112 -1.34 -11.49 -9.01
CA GLY A 112 -0.25 -10.81 -8.32
C GLY A 112 0.86 -10.36 -9.28
N TRP A 113 1.20 -11.21 -10.26
CA TRP A 113 2.20 -10.89 -11.30
C TRP A 113 1.76 -9.71 -12.17
N VAL A 114 0.53 -9.73 -12.65
CA VAL A 114 -0.05 -8.61 -13.43
C VAL A 114 -0.04 -7.31 -12.62
N MET A 115 -0.41 -7.38 -11.35
CA MET A 115 -0.38 -6.21 -10.45
C MET A 115 1.05 -5.67 -10.29
N LEU A 116 2.04 -6.55 -10.09
CA LEU A 116 3.44 -6.15 -9.94
C LEU A 116 3.98 -5.44 -11.19
N PHE A 117 3.74 -5.97 -12.38
CA PHE A 117 4.34 -5.45 -13.61
C PHE A 117 3.56 -4.28 -14.22
N ALA A 118 2.22 -4.30 -14.13
CA ALA A 118 1.38 -3.27 -14.74
C ALA A 118 1.11 -2.09 -13.80
N ILE A 119 0.83 -2.34 -12.52
CA ILE A 119 0.35 -1.31 -11.61
C ILE A 119 1.48 -0.69 -10.79
N ASN A 120 2.53 -1.45 -10.43
CA ASN A 120 3.65 -0.93 -9.65
C ASN A 120 4.35 0.29 -10.28
N PRO A 121 4.70 0.31 -11.58
CA PRO A 121 5.30 1.51 -12.19
C PRO A 121 4.40 2.73 -12.07
N PHE A 122 3.08 2.54 -12.26
CA PHE A 122 2.11 3.61 -12.16
C PHE A 122 1.99 4.16 -10.73
N THR A 123 1.89 3.26 -9.74
CA THR A 123 1.82 3.66 -8.33
C THR A 123 3.09 4.35 -7.86
N SER A 124 4.26 3.94 -8.35
CA SER A 124 5.55 4.57 -8.02
C SER A 124 5.61 6.03 -8.46
N VAL A 125 5.08 6.36 -9.64
CA VAL A 125 5.01 7.75 -10.12
C VAL A 125 4.06 8.56 -9.25
N MET A 126 2.90 8.02 -8.89
CA MET A 126 1.92 8.69 -8.03
C MET A 126 2.50 8.98 -6.64
N VAL A 127 3.19 8.01 -6.04
CA VAL A 127 3.83 8.16 -4.72
C VAL A 127 4.96 9.19 -4.77
N LYS A 128 5.79 9.16 -5.79
CA LYS A 128 6.86 10.17 -5.96
C LYS A 128 6.29 11.58 -6.04
N TYR A 129 5.22 11.77 -6.78
CA TYR A 129 4.53 13.07 -6.85
C TYR A 129 3.93 13.47 -5.50
N TYR A 130 3.31 12.53 -4.78
CA TYR A 130 2.78 12.73 -3.44
C TYR A 130 3.89 13.18 -2.46
N GLU A 131 5.01 12.44 -2.40
CA GLU A 131 6.13 12.73 -1.51
C GLU A 131 6.78 14.09 -1.83
N GLN A 132 7.00 14.40 -3.10
CA GLN A 132 7.52 15.69 -3.54
C GLN A 132 6.58 16.84 -3.15
N THR A 133 5.28 16.66 -3.33
CA THR A 133 4.31 17.69 -2.96
C THR A 133 4.23 17.87 -1.46
N LYS A 134 4.17 16.79 -0.70
CA LYS A 134 4.12 16.82 0.76
C LYS A 134 5.38 17.45 1.38
N SER A 135 6.56 17.17 0.81
CA SER A 135 7.83 17.76 1.26
C SER A 135 7.89 19.28 1.08
N ASN A 136 7.22 19.84 0.06
CA ASN A 136 7.18 21.29 -0.13
C ASN A 136 6.40 22.02 0.97
N TYR A 137 5.44 21.35 1.61
CA TYR A 137 4.66 21.89 2.73
C TYR A 137 5.26 21.54 4.10
N SER A 138 6.16 20.60 4.15
CA SER A 138 6.85 20.15 5.36
C SER A 138 8.11 20.97 5.59
N LYS A 139 7.98 22.32 5.70
CA LYS A 139 9.10 23.21 5.96
C LYS A 139 9.87 22.94 7.27
N ASP A 140 9.30 22.13 8.17
CA ASP A 140 9.93 21.76 9.45
C ASP A 140 10.75 20.45 9.39
N ILE A 141 10.80 19.76 8.23
CA ILE A 141 11.61 18.55 8.07
C ILE A 141 12.84 18.83 7.16
N ASP A 142 13.34 20.05 7.13
CA ASP A 142 14.66 20.34 6.55
C ASP A 142 15.80 19.75 7.39
N HIS A 143 15.47 19.17 8.54
CA HIS A 143 16.40 18.43 9.38
C HIS A 143 16.18 16.93 9.19
N LEU A 144 16.82 16.31 8.19
CA LEU A 144 16.92 14.85 8.13
C LEU A 144 17.77 14.37 9.33
N ILE A 145 17.09 14.05 10.42
CA ILE A 145 17.72 13.48 11.61
C ILE A 145 17.83 11.97 11.40
N GLY A 146 19.00 11.51 11.01
CA GLY A 146 19.34 10.10 10.98
C GLY A 146 19.94 9.67 12.32
N ILE A 147 19.17 8.92 13.15
CA ILE A 147 19.72 8.28 14.35
C ILE A 147 20.19 6.88 13.95
N ASN A 148 21.50 6.68 13.92
CA ASN A 148 22.08 5.35 13.70
C ASN A 148 22.88 4.93 14.95
N LYS A 149 23.24 3.63 15.06
CA LYS A 149 24.08 3.12 16.16
C LYS A 149 25.42 3.85 16.31
N ASN A 150 25.86 4.58 15.28
CA ASN A 150 27.13 5.30 15.21
C ASN A 150 26.98 6.82 15.42
N GLY A 151 25.83 7.32 15.88
CA GLY A 151 25.62 8.74 16.16
C GLY A 151 24.38 9.36 15.52
N LEU A 152 24.24 10.65 15.77
CA LEU A 152 23.18 11.51 15.24
C LEU A 152 23.72 12.26 14.01
N TRP A 153 22.98 12.18 12.91
CA TRP A 153 23.30 12.90 11.68
C TRP A 153 22.16 13.86 11.37
N ILE A 154 22.46 15.15 11.30
CA ILE A 154 21.50 16.19 10.95
C ILE A 154 21.97 16.81 9.64
N LYS A 155 21.16 16.75 8.59
CA LYS A 155 21.38 17.49 7.35
C LYS A 155 20.48 18.72 7.36
N GLU A 156 21.07 19.88 7.38
CA GLU A 156 20.38 21.17 7.32
C GLU A 156 20.59 21.78 5.93
N ASN A 157 19.49 22.19 5.30
CA ASN A 157 19.53 22.95 4.06
C ASN A 157 19.47 24.44 4.40
N THR A 158 20.58 25.15 4.20
CA THR A 158 20.65 26.60 4.41
C THR A 158 20.63 27.31 3.05
N LEU A 159 20.19 28.56 3.02
CA LEU A 159 20.17 29.40 1.80
C LEU A 159 21.54 29.51 1.08
N GLN A 160 22.62 29.13 1.75
CA GLN A 160 24.00 29.18 1.23
C GLN A 160 24.61 27.80 0.90
N GLY A 161 23.83 26.68 1.10
CA GLY A 161 24.29 25.34 0.83
C GLY A 161 23.78 24.29 1.81
N HIS A 162 24.29 23.07 1.69
CA HIS A 162 23.97 21.98 2.60
C HIS A 162 24.99 21.93 3.73
N ARG A 163 24.51 21.85 4.97
CA ARG A 163 25.34 21.68 6.16
C ARG A 163 25.04 20.31 6.79
N ILE A 164 26.07 19.51 7.04
CA ILE A 164 25.94 18.21 7.69
C ILE A 164 26.54 18.34 9.10
N ILE A 165 25.70 18.11 10.10
CA ILE A 165 26.10 18.13 11.52
C ILE A 165 26.09 16.68 12.01
N THR A 166 27.22 16.21 12.51
CA THR A 166 27.34 14.86 13.09
C THR A 166 27.65 14.97 14.57
N ALA A 167 27.02 14.12 15.40
CA ALA A 167 27.30 14.02 16.82
C ALA A 167 27.38 12.53 17.24
N ASP A 168 28.45 12.15 17.92
CA ASP A 168 28.70 10.73 18.31
C ASP A 168 27.84 10.26 19.48
N GLN A 169 27.41 11.15 20.37
CA GLN A 169 26.63 10.77 21.55
C GLN A 169 25.59 11.83 21.92
N THR A 170 24.40 11.37 22.29
CA THR A 170 23.35 12.19 22.88
C THR A 170 23.14 11.75 24.32
N LYS A 171 23.42 12.62 25.29
CA LYS A 171 23.16 12.37 26.71
C LYS A 171 22.49 13.59 27.33
N ASN A 172 21.30 13.42 27.94
CA ASN A 172 20.56 14.50 28.61
C ASN A 172 20.37 15.79 27.76
N HIS A 173 19.89 15.65 26.51
CA HIS A 173 19.66 16.77 25.57
C HIS A 173 20.92 17.56 25.17
N ILE A 174 22.10 17.04 25.45
CA ILE A 174 23.37 17.66 25.05
C ILE A 174 24.06 16.77 24.03
N LEU A 175 24.44 17.35 22.90
CA LEU A 175 25.22 16.68 21.85
C LEU A 175 26.70 16.80 22.19
N LYS A 176 27.45 15.69 22.16
CA LYS A 176 28.91 15.65 22.35
C LYS A 176 29.61 15.26 21.04
N ASN A 177 30.80 15.82 20.86
CA ASN A 177 31.64 15.64 19.65
C ASN A 177 30.90 16.03 18.37
N ILE A 178 30.53 17.32 18.28
CA ILE A 178 29.86 17.87 17.10
C ILE A 178 30.91 18.18 16.05
N THR A 179 30.73 17.59 14.84
CA THR A 179 31.49 17.96 13.65
C THR A 179 30.53 18.55 12.62
N ILE A 180 30.88 19.70 12.04
CA ILE A 180 30.09 20.42 11.03
C ILE A 180 30.86 20.39 9.73
N PHE A 181 30.22 19.89 8.66
CA PHE A 181 30.77 19.85 7.30
C PHE A 181 29.96 20.75 6.37
#